data_5d364fb1cefd8140863a780ed75b7d05
#
_entry.id   5d364fb1cefd8140863a780ed75b7d05
#
_cell.length_a   1.000
_cell.length_b   1.000
_cell.length_c   1.000
_cell.angle_alpha   90.00
_cell.angle_beta   90.00
_cell.angle_gamma   90.00
#
_symmetry.space_group_name_H-M   'P 1'
#
loop_
_entity.id
_entity.type
_entity.pdbx_description
1 polymer ?
#
loop_
_entity_poly.entity_id
_entity_poly.type
_entity_poly.pdbx_seq_one_letter_code
_entity_poly.pdbx_strand_id
1 'polypeptide(L)'
;MKRTPSKCPSCDSELAVSRLTCLNCRTEVTGDYRLPPLLRLDPDDQAFVEAFIVASGSLKAMAGQLGVSYPTVRNRLNHIIDRLTDTEAQ
;
A
#
# COMPACT_ATOMS: atom_id res chain seq x y z
N MET A 1 12.60 8.38 -3.24
CA MET A 1 12.41 7.73 -1.93
C MET A 1 11.82 6.34 -2.12
N LYS A 2 12.35 5.36 -1.41
CA LYS A 2 11.86 3.99 -1.53
C LYS A 2 10.56 3.81 -0.78
N ARG A 3 9.70 2.91 -1.25
CA ARG A 3 8.48 2.56 -0.54
C ARG A 3 8.80 1.70 0.67
N THR A 4 7.98 1.84 1.70
CA THR A 4 8.14 1.08 2.94
C THR A 4 7.89 -0.41 2.68
N PRO A 5 8.83 -1.29 3.04
CA PRO A 5 8.57 -2.72 2.94
C PRO A 5 7.48 -3.13 3.93
N SER A 6 6.67 -4.11 3.55
CA SER A 6 5.57 -4.59 4.39
C SER A 6 5.80 -5.99 4.91
N LYS A 7 6.69 -6.76 4.29
CA LYS A 7 6.96 -8.15 4.66
C LYS A 7 8.42 -8.39 4.90
N CYS A 8 8.70 -9.26 5.84
CA CYS A 8 10.07 -9.63 6.20
C CYS A 8 10.73 -10.41 5.05
N PRO A 9 11.91 -9.97 4.56
CA PRO A 9 12.60 -10.69 3.49
C PRO A 9 13.13 -12.06 3.92
N SER A 10 13.20 -12.34 5.23
CA SER A 10 13.68 -13.63 5.73
C SER A 10 12.56 -14.65 5.88
N CYS A 11 11.43 -14.28 6.45
CA CYS A 11 10.37 -15.23 6.78
C CYS A 11 9.00 -14.85 6.22
N ASP A 12 8.91 -13.77 5.47
CA ASP A 12 7.67 -13.30 4.82
C ASP A 12 6.55 -12.94 5.82
N SER A 13 6.89 -12.79 7.09
CA SER A 13 5.93 -12.34 8.09
C SER A 13 5.75 -10.83 8.03
N GLU A 14 4.69 -10.35 8.68
CA GLU A 14 4.36 -8.94 8.73
C GLU A 14 5.45 -8.13 9.45
N LEU A 15 5.77 -6.97 8.92
CA LEU A 15 6.69 -6.03 9.56
C LEU A 15 5.93 -5.02 10.41
N ALA A 16 6.57 -4.58 11.50
CA ALA A 16 6.08 -3.47 12.32
C ALA A 16 7.09 -2.33 12.30
N VAL A 17 6.65 -1.15 12.67
CA VAL A 17 7.54 0.02 12.76
C VAL A 17 8.07 0.10 14.18
N SER A 18 9.39 0.10 14.34
CA SER A 18 10.03 0.26 15.65
C SER A 18 10.55 1.67 15.85
N ARG A 19 10.87 2.39 14.78
CA ARG A 19 11.45 3.73 14.90
C ARG A 19 11.11 4.58 13.68
N LEU A 20 10.74 5.83 13.95
CA LEU A 20 10.54 6.85 12.93
C LEU A 20 11.44 8.02 13.26
N THR A 21 12.01 8.66 12.24
CA THR A 21 12.93 9.78 12.41
C THR A 21 12.37 11.01 11.70
N CYS A 22 12.35 12.15 12.40
CA CYS A 22 11.96 13.40 11.78
C CYS A 22 13.04 13.83 10.76
N LEU A 23 12.63 14.13 9.55
CA LEU A 23 13.56 14.49 8.50
C LEU A 23 14.14 15.89 8.69
N ASN A 24 13.48 16.72 9.50
CA ASN A 24 13.94 18.09 9.77
C ASN A 24 14.88 18.16 10.96
N CYS A 25 14.43 17.77 12.15
CA CYS A 25 15.19 17.93 13.39
C CYS A 25 15.81 16.64 13.92
N ARG A 26 15.59 15.52 13.24
CA ARG A 26 16.15 14.21 13.61
C ARG A 26 15.62 13.64 14.92
N THR A 27 14.52 14.17 15.43
CA THR A 27 13.85 13.57 16.58
C THR A 27 13.41 12.15 16.20
N GLU A 28 13.61 11.21 17.10
CA GLU A 28 13.23 9.83 16.89
C GLU A 28 12.02 9.46 17.74
N VAL A 29 11.07 8.75 17.12
CA VAL A 29 9.92 8.18 17.82
C VAL A 29 10.07 6.68 17.76
N THR A 30 10.21 6.04 18.91
CA THR A 30 10.37 4.59 18.99
C THR A 30 9.15 3.96 19.65
N GLY A 31 8.86 2.72 19.29
CA GLY A 31 7.74 2.00 19.84
C GLY A 31 7.51 0.70 19.08
N ASP A 32 6.31 0.19 19.18
CA ASP A 32 5.90 -1.02 18.47
C ASP A 32 4.59 -0.69 17.76
N TYR A 33 4.70 -0.20 16.53
CA TYR A 33 3.56 0.26 15.75
C TYR A 33 3.29 -0.73 14.62
N ARG A 34 2.13 -1.34 14.63
CA ARG A 34 1.71 -2.19 13.53
C ARG A 34 1.35 -1.32 12.32
N LEU A 35 1.65 -1.82 11.14
CA LEU A 35 1.27 -1.14 9.92
C LEU A 35 -0.25 -1.20 9.75
N PRO A 36 -0.91 -0.07 9.38
CA PRO A 36 -2.33 -0.11 9.04
C PRO A 36 -2.55 -0.97 7.78
N PRO A 37 -3.78 -1.45 7.56
CA PRO A 37 -4.05 -2.34 6.42
C PRO A 37 -3.52 -1.84 5.09
N LEU A 38 -3.63 -0.54 4.83
CA LEU A 38 -3.18 0.06 3.58
C LEU A 38 -1.67 -0.11 3.38
N LEU A 39 -0.87 -0.01 4.45
CA LEU A 39 0.58 -0.14 4.38
C LEU A 39 1.04 -1.60 4.41
N ARG A 40 0.15 -2.54 4.64
CA ARG A 40 0.45 -3.98 4.54
C ARG A 40 0.36 -4.50 3.12
N LEU A 41 -0.23 -3.72 2.22
CA LEU A 41 -0.26 -4.05 0.80
C LEU A 41 1.16 -4.07 0.24
N ASP A 42 1.36 -4.85 -0.81
CA ASP A 42 2.63 -4.81 -1.54
C ASP A 42 2.88 -3.39 -2.08
N PRO A 43 4.14 -2.97 -2.24
CA PRO A 43 4.44 -1.62 -2.73
C PRO A 43 3.73 -1.26 -4.04
N ASP A 44 3.60 -2.21 -4.97
CA ASP A 44 2.91 -1.98 -6.24
C ASP A 44 1.41 -1.72 -6.04
N ASP A 45 0.79 -2.43 -5.10
CA ASP A 45 -0.61 -2.23 -4.77
C ASP A 45 -0.82 -0.88 -4.09
N GLN A 46 0.11 -0.47 -3.24
CA GLN A 46 0.07 0.86 -2.62
C GLN A 46 0.12 1.95 -3.69
N ALA A 47 1.01 1.79 -4.67
CA ALA A 47 1.12 2.74 -5.77
C ALA A 47 -0.18 2.80 -6.59
N PHE A 48 -0.81 1.65 -6.81
CA PHE A 48 -2.09 1.58 -7.50
C PHE A 48 -3.17 2.36 -6.74
N VAL A 49 -3.26 2.18 -5.41
CA VAL A 49 -4.24 2.88 -4.59
C VAL A 49 -4.02 4.38 -4.64
N GLU A 50 -2.78 4.83 -4.55
CA GLU A 50 -2.45 6.25 -4.65
C GLU A 50 -2.88 6.82 -6.00
N ALA A 51 -2.57 6.12 -7.10
CA ALA A 51 -2.97 6.54 -8.44
C ALA A 51 -4.49 6.59 -8.60
N PHE A 52 -5.19 5.64 -8.00
CA PHE A 52 -6.66 5.60 -8.00
C PHE A 52 -7.24 6.84 -7.31
N ILE A 53 -6.69 7.21 -6.17
CA ILE A 53 -7.13 8.41 -5.44
C ILE A 53 -6.85 9.67 -6.27
N VAL A 54 -5.65 9.78 -6.85
CA VAL A 54 -5.28 10.92 -7.70
C VAL A 54 -6.20 11.03 -8.91
N ALA A 55 -6.64 9.89 -9.46
CA ALA A 55 -7.60 9.84 -10.57
C ALA A 55 -9.04 10.05 -10.12
N SER A 56 -9.26 10.46 -8.88
CA SER A 56 -10.59 10.70 -8.28
C SER A 56 -11.48 9.47 -8.34
N GLY A 57 -10.89 8.28 -8.25
CA GLY A 57 -11.62 7.02 -8.28
C GLY A 57 -12.04 6.57 -9.68
N SER A 58 -11.48 7.15 -10.74
CA SER A 58 -11.83 6.81 -12.11
C SER A 58 -11.02 5.62 -12.61
N LEU A 59 -11.66 4.45 -12.69
CA LEU A 59 -11.03 3.26 -13.27
C LEU A 59 -10.78 3.43 -14.77
N LYS A 60 -11.64 4.18 -15.46
CA LYS A 60 -11.45 4.47 -16.87
C LYS A 60 -10.18 5.26 -17.11
N ALA A 61 -9.94 6.30 -16.29
CA ALA A 61 -8.72 7.09 -16.38
C ALA A 61 -7.50 6.24 -16.10
N MET A 62 -7.57 5.36 -15.11
CA MET A 62 -6.45 4.47 -14.78
C MET A 62 -6.16 3.48 -15.88
N ALA A 63 -7.19 2.91 -16.50
CA ALA A 63 -7.02 2.01 -17.63
C ALA A 63 -6.26 2.70 -18.77
N GLY A 64 -6.60 3.95 -19.06
CA GLY A 64 -5.90 4.75 -20.05
C GLY A 64 -4.44 5.01 -19.68
N GLN A 65 -4.18 5.39 -18.45
CA GLN A 65 -2.82 5.67 -17.96
C GLN A 65 -1.93 4.44 -17.97
N LEU A 66 -2.48 3.29 -17.60
CA LEU A 66 -1.73 2.04 -17.53
C LEU A 66 -1.66 1.30 -18.86
N GLY A 67 -2.44 1.74 -19.86
CA GLY A 67 -2.46 1.09 -21.16
C GLY A 67 -3.08 -0.31 -21.13
N VAL A 68 -4.04 -0.54 -20.25
CA VAL A 68 -4.72 -1.84 -20.10
C VAL A 68 -6.24 -1.65 -20.22
N SER A 69 -6.97 -2.77 -20.31
CA SER A 69 -8.42 -2.72 -20.41
C SER A 69 -9.06 -2.37 -19.07
N TYR A 70 -10.29 -1.84 -19.12
CA TYR A 70 -11.07 -1.54 -17.92
C TYR A 70 -11.27 -2.80 -17.04
N PRO A 71 -11.66 -3.97 -17.58
CA PRO A 71 -11.78 -5.16 -16.74
C PRO A 71 -10.50 -5.55 -16.02
N THR A 72 -9.34 -5.34 -16.64
CA THR A 72 -8.05 -5.63 -16.01
C THR A 72 -7.83 -4.76 -14.77
N VAL A 73 -8.10 -3.46 -14.90
CA VAL A 73 -7.96 -2.52 -13.78
C VAL A 73 -8.98 -2.86 -12.69
N ARG A 74 -10.21 -3.17 -13.07
CA ARG A 74 -11.27 -3.53 -12.14
C ARG A 74 -10.92 -4.78 -11.35
N ASN A 75 -10.37 -5.79 -12.02
CA ASN A 75 -9.94 -7.01 -11.35
C ASN A 75 -8.82 -6.74 -10.35
N ARG A 76 -7.87 -5.91 -10.71
CA ARG A 76 -6.79 -5.54 -9.79
C ARG A 76 -7.32 -4.82 -8.56
N LEU A 77 -8.26 -3.91 -8.73
CA LEU A 77 -8.90 -3.22 -7.62
C LEU A 77 -9.61 -4.21 -6.70
N ASN A 78 -10.32 -5.18 -7.27
CA ASN A 78 -11.01 -6.21 -6.48
C ASN A 78 -10.02 -7.02 -5.64
N HIS A 79 -8.86 -7.38 -6.20
CA HIS A 79 -7.81 -8.07 -5.45
C HIS A 79 -7.31 -7.25 -4.26
N ILE A 80 -7.14 -5.95 -4.47
CA ILE A 80 -6.70 -5.06 -3.40
C ILE A 80 -7.77 -4.95 -2.32
N ILE A 81 -9.03 -4.83 -2.71
CA ILE A 81 -10.17 -4.80 -1.77
C ILE A 81 -10.18 -6.06 -0.91
N ASP A 82 -10.00 -7.23 -1.53
CA ASP A 82 -9.98 -8.49 -0.82
C ASP A 82 -8.86 -8.52 0.23
N ARG A 83 -7.68 -8.07 -0.13
CA ARG A 83 -6.54 -8.01 0.79
C ARG A 83 -6.78 -7.06 1.95
N LEU A 84 -7.36 -5.89 1.68
CA LEU A 84 -7.68 -4.92 2.73
C LEU A 84 -8.74 -5.47 3.68
N THR A 85 -9.74 -6.15 3.16
CA THR A 85 -10.82 -6.73 3.94
C THR A 85 -10.29 -7.86 4.83
N ASP A 86 -9.47 -8.75 4.29
CA ASP A 86 -8.85 -9.84 5.05
C ASP A 86 -7.97 -9.29 6.18
N THR A 87 -7.21 -8.24 5.90
CA THR A 87 -6.33 -7.61 6.88
C THR A 87 -7.13 -7.01 8.03
N GLU A 88 -8.27 -6.38 7.74
CA GLU A 88 -9.14 -5.81 8.76
C GLU A 88 -9.79 -6.88 9.63
N ALA A 89 -10.04 -8.06 9.09
CA ALA A 89 -10.64 -9.16 9.83
C ALA A 89 -9.70 -9.74 10.90
N GLN A 90 -8.44 -9.41 10.83
CA GLN A 90 -7.43 -9.84 11.79
C GLN A 90 -7.18 -8.80 12.86
#